data_56f2d26c82441fc3dce8ccbf186996f8
#
_entry.id   56f2d26c82441fc3dce8ccbf186996f8
#
_cell.length_a   1.000
_cell.length_b   1.000
_cell.length_c   1.000
_cell.angle_alpha   90.00
_cell.angle_beta   90.00
_cell.angle_gamma   90.00
#
_symmetry.space_group_name_H-M   'P 1'
#
loop_
_entity.id
_entity.type
_entity.pdbx_description
1 polymer ?
#
loop_
_entity_poly.entity_id
_entity_poly.type
_entity_poly.pdbx_seq_one_letter_code
_entity_poly.pdbx_strand_id
1 'polypeptide(L)'
;LFQYEPIAAALDYEQSVNNEELALIVDIGGGTSDFSVVRVSPDRRGKIDRKHDILANTGVHIGGTDLDFKLSLEQIMPLFGYRTRTRSLFSGDAILYLPPTYYRELATWHKIVFLYNNKALQGLKNIHYHAERQDLVGRLVKIVQKQEGHRLASDVEHAKIVLSEKEVASLSLDYVEEGLNTS
;
A
#
# COMPACT_ATOMS: atom_id res chain seq x y z
N LEU A 1 -22.28 -21.34 11.99
CA LEU A 1 -22.76 -21.38 10.61
C LEU A 1 -21.73 -20.68 9.74
N PHE A 2 -21.26 -21.33 8.68
CA PHE A 2 -20.38 -20.71 7.71
C PHE A 2 -21.23 -20.24 6.53
N GLN A 3 -20.95 -19.02 6.02
CA GLN A 3 -21.60 -18.44 4.85
C GLN A 3 -20.52 -18.05 3.83
N TYR A 4 -20.85 -18.17 2.56
CA TYR A 4 -19.98 -17.65 1.48
C TYR A 4 -19.97 -16.12 1.54
N GLU A 5 -18.77 -15.51 1.51
CA GLU A 5 -18.58 -14.07 1.63
C GLU A 5 -19.41 -13.25 0.62
N PRO A 6 -19.44 -13.59 -0.69
CA PRO A 6 -20.29 -12.86 -1.64
C PRO A 6 -21.79 -12.95 -1.32
N ILE A 7 -22.25 -14.06 -0.74
CA ILE A 7 -23.63 -14.19 -0.30
C ILE A 7 -23.89 -13.31 0.92
N ALA A 8 -22.96 -13.29 1.90
CA ALA A 8 -23.08 -12.45 3.08
C ALA A 8 -23.17 -10.96 2.69
N ALA A 9 -22.33 -10.51 1.75
CA ALA A 9 -22.37 -9.15 1.22
C ALA A 9 -23.69 -8.83 0.48
N ALA A 10 -24.28 -9.82 -0.20
CA ALA A 10 -25.52 -9.63 -0.94
C ALA A 10 -26.80 -9.65 -0.06
N LEU A 11 -26.72 -10.13 1.21
CA LEU A 11 -27.92 -10.36 2.04
C LEU A 11 -28.74 -9.09 2.32
N ASP A 12 -28.05 -7.96 2.53
CA ASP A 12 -28.75 -6.69 2.81
C ASP A 12 -29.46 -6.18 1.55
N TYR A 13 -28.75 -6.20 0.43
CA TYR A 13 -29.34 -5.83 -0.87
C TYR A 13 -30.54 -6.70 -1.24
N GLU A 14 -30.46 -8.03 -0.98
CA GLU A 14 -31.53 -8.99 -1.27
C GLU A 14 -32.83 -8.66 -0.51
N GLN A 15 -32.77 -7.96 0.63
CA GLN A 15 -33.99 -7.54 1.33
C GLN A 15 -34.79 -6.50 0.54
N SER A 16 -34.14 -5.75 -0.33
CA SER A 16 -34.74 -4.67 -1.11
C SER A 16 -35.28 -5.11 -2.47
N VAL A 17 -34.81 -6.26 -3.02
CA VAL A 17 -35.22 -6.70 -4.37
C VAL A 17 -36.67 -7.27 -4.36
N ASN A 18 -37.40 -7.01 -5.43
CA ASN A 18 -38.77 -7.48 -5.62
C ASN A 18 -38.89 -8.64 -6.62
N ASN A 19 -37.87 -8.84 -7.44
CA ASN A 19 -37.80 -9.88 -8.46
C ASN A 19 -36.42 -10.56 -8.40
N GLU A 20 -36.23 -11.62 -9.20
CA GLU A 20 -34.88 -12.21 -9.37
C GLU A 20 -33.99 -11.24 -10.16
N GLU A 21 -32.82 -10.99 -9.60
CA GLU A 21 -31.78 -10.10 -10.18
C GLU A 21 -30.39 -10.72 -10.07
N LEU A 22 -29.47 -10.23 -10.90
CA LEU A 22 -28.05 -10.54 -10.79
C LEU A 22 -27.33 -9.35 -10.14
N ALA A 23 -26.74 -9.57 -8.98
CA ALA A 23 -25.95 -8.60 -8.27
C ALA A 23 -24.46 -8.83 -8.55
N LEU A 24 -23.71 -7.79 -8.92
CA LEU A 24 -22.26 -7.80 -8.93
C LEU A 24 -21.78 -7.35 -7.55
N ILE A 25 -21.12 -8.25 -6.85
CA ILE A 25 -20.46 -7.97 -5.58
C ILE A 25 -19.00 -7.64 -5.89
N VAL A 26 -18.57 -6.48 -5.44
CA VAL A 26 -17.19 -6.01 -5.56
C VAL A 26 -16.64 -5.85 -4.15
N ASP A 27 -15.71 -6.71 -3.79
CA ASP A 27 -15.02 -6.68 -2.51
C ASP A 27 -13.56 -6.30 -2.73
N ILE A 28 -13.17 -5.12 -2.25
CA ILE A 28 -11.81 -4.58 -2.36
C ILE A 28 -11.21 -4.54 -0.97
N GLY A 29 -10.44 -5.59 -0.66
CA GLY A 29 -9.75 -5.73 0.61
C GLY A 29 -8.38 -5.06 0.64
N GLY A 30 -7.61 -5.34 1.69
CA GLY A 30 -6.24 -4.84 1.84
C GLY A 30 -5.26 -5.40 0.82
N GLY A 31 -5.39 -6.68 0.44
CA GLY A 31 -4.46 -7.38 -0.45
C GLY A 31 -5.10 -8.02 -1.68
N THR A 32 -6.43 -8.12 -1.74
CA THR A 32 -7.17 -8.71 -2.86
C THR A 32 -8.34 -7.84 -3.26
N SER A 33 -8.76 -7.97 -4.49
CA SER A 33 -10.05 -7.46 -4.99
C SER A 33 -10.79 -8.62 -5.62
N ASP A 34 -11.96 -8.93 -5.07
CA ASP A 34 -12.78 -10.07 -5.44
C ASP A 34 -14.08 -9.59 -6.09
N PHE A 35 -14.47 -10.26 -7.18
CA PHE A 35 -15.63 -9.92 -7.97
C PHE A 35 -16.50 -11.16 -8.10
N SER A 36 -17.76 -11.08 -7.66
CA SER A 36 -18.70 -12.19 -7.70
C SER A 36 -20.02 -11.76 -8.32
N VAL A 37 -20.56 -12.59 -9.21
CA VAL A 37 -21.93 -12.43 -9.71
C VAL A 37 -22.82 -13.37 -8.92
N VAL A 38 -23.77 -12.81 -8.21
CA VAL A 38 -24.68 -13.52 -7.32
C VAL A 38 -26.11 -13.33 -7.76
N ARG A 39 -26.87 -14.43 -7.80
CA ARG A 39 -28.31 -14.39 -7.99
C ARG A 39 -29.01 -14.06 -6.68
N VAL A 40 -29.83 -13.04 -6.66
CA VAL A 40 -30.62 -12.59 -5.53
C VAL A 40 -32.11 -12.57 -5.89
N SER A 41 -32.98 -12.95 -4.97
CA SER A 41 -34.44 -12.87 -5.18
C SER A 41 -35.18 -12.97 -3.85
N PRO A 42 -36.47 -12.53 -3.80
CA PRO A 42 -37.32 -12.72 -2.62
C PRO A 42 -37.44 -14.18 -2.19
N ASP A 43 -37.49 -15.11 -3.14
CA ASP A 43 -37.66 -16.54 -2.90
C ASP A 43 -36.42 -17.23 -2.31
N ARG A 44 -35.30 -16.53 -2.30
CA ARG A 44 -34.00 -17.01 -1.78
C ARG A 44 -33.69 -16.52 -0.39
N ARG A 45 -34.49 -15.57 0.11
CA ARG A 45 -34.35 -15.04 1.47
C ARG A 45 -34.43 -16.15 2.49
N GLY A 46 -33.48 -16.21 3.41
CA GLY A 46 -33.45 -17.21 4.48
C GLY A 46 -33.05 -18.63 4.06
N LYS A 47 -32.79 -18.92 2.80
CA LYS A 47 -32.25 -20.23 2.39
C LYS A 47 -30.82 -20.38 2.87
N ILE A 48 -30.48 -21.54 3.43
CA ILE A 48 -29.17 -21.85 3.99
C ILE A 48 -28.21 -22.27 2.86
N ASP A 49 -28.66 -23.09 1.92
CA ASP A 49 -27.84 -23.51 0.78
C ASP A 49 -27.96 -22.51 -0.37
N ARG A 50 -26.92 -21.73 -0.53
CA ARG A 50 -26.81 -20.63 -1.51
C ARG A 50 -25.65 -20.84 -2.48
N LYS A 51 -25.00 -22.01 -2.46
CA LYS A 51 -23.82 -22.29 -3.29
C LYS A 51 -24.09 -22.07 -4.78
N HIS A 52 -25.24 -22.45 -5.27
CA HIS A 52 -25.64 -22.33 -6.68
C HIS A 52 -26.11 -20.91 -7.06
N ASP A 53 -26.16 -19.99 -6.10
CA ASP A 53 -26.49 -18.58 -6.37
C ASP A 53 -25.24 -17.77 -6.75
N ILE A 54 -24.05 -18.28 -6.46
CA ILE A 54 -22.79 -17.71 -6.94
C ILE A 54 -22.58 -18.24 -8.37
N LEU A 55 -22.83 -17.39 -9.36
CA LEU A 55 -22.77 -17.76 -10.78
C LEU A 55 -21.36 -17.62 -11.36
N ALA A 56 -20.60 -16.67 -10.87
CA ALA A 56 -19.20 -16.45 -11.24
C ALA A 56 -18.46 -15.81 -10.06
N ASN A 57 -17.17 -16.13 -9.97
CA ASN A 57 -16.26 -15.53 -9.00
C ASN A 57 -14.88 -15.42 -9.66
N THR A 58 -14.23 -14.28 -9.51
CA THR A 58 -12.84 -14.05 -9.90
C THR A 58 -12.22 -13.04 -8.96
N GLY A 59 -10.90 -13.11 -8.78
CA GLY A 59 -10.17 -12.19 -7.91
C GLY A 59 -8.79 -11.87 -8.47
N VAL A 60 -8.26 -10.73 -8.04
CA VAL A 60 -6.89 -10.31 -8.34
C VAL A 60 -6.17 -9.96 -7.03
N HIS A 61 -4.87 -10.28 -6.97
CA HIS A 61 -4.02 -9.90 -5.84
C HIS A 61 -3.57 -8.43 -5.96
N ILE A 62 -4.54 -7.53 -5.93
CA ILE A 62 -4.35 -6.09 -5.87
C ILE A 62 -5.36 -5.56 -4.87
N GLY A 63 -4.91 -4.86 -3.86
CA GLY A 63 -5.76 -4.29 -2.81
C GLY A 63 -5.25 -2.96 -2.30
N GLY A 64 -5.82 -2.49 -1.19
CA GLY A 64 -5.50 -1.20 -0.60
C GLY A 64 -4.02 -1.02 -0.27
N THR A 65 -3.34 -2.09 0.19
CA THR A 65 -1.91 -2.04 0.54
C THR A 65 -1.00 -1.90 -0.68
N ASP A 66 -1.44 -2.35 -1.87
CA ASP A 66 -0.67 -2.14 -3.11
C ASP A 66 -0.75 -0.68 -3.56
N LEU A 67 -1.91 -0.03 -3.32
CA LEU A 67 -2.07 1.40 -3.55
C LEU A 67 -1.20 2.21 -2.58
N ASP A 68 -1.15 1.85 -1.29
CA ASP A 68 -0.26 2.46 -0.30
C ASP A 68 1.20 2.31 -0.70
N PHE A 69 1.60 1.10 -1.08
CA PHE A 69 2.96 0.82 -1.56
C PHE A 69 3.31 1.69 -2.77
N LYS A 70 2.41 1.75 -3.76
CA LYS A 70 2.62 2.53 -4.98
C LYS A 70 2.72 4.02 -4.70
N LEU A 71 1.80 4.56 -3.90
CA LEU A 71 1.81 5.96 -3.48
C LEU A 71 3.09 6.29 -2.73
N SER A 72 3.46 5.47 -1.74
CA SER A 72 4.69 5.63 -0.97
C SER A 72 5.92 5.62 -1.88
N LEU A 73 6.05 4.60 -2.75
CA LEU A 73 7.24 4.42 -3.58
C LEU A 73 7.43 5.54 -4.60
N GLU A 74 6.35 6.04 -5.21
CA GLU A 74 6.42 7.02 -6.30
C GLU A 74 6.43 8.47 -5.81
N GLN A 75 5.76 8.78 -4.70
CA GLN A 75 5.62 10.16 -4.22
C GLN A 75 6.48 10.46 -2.98
N ILE A 76 6.62 9.51 -2.09
CA ILE A 76 7.27 9.73 -0.79
C ILE A 76 8.75 9.29 -0.81
N MET A 77 9.05 8.10 -1.34
CA MET A 77 10.43 7.60 -1.35
C MET A 77 11.43 8.47 -2.11
N PRO A 78 11.06 9.24 -3.17
CA PRO A 78 11.96 10.22 -3.76
C PRO A 78 12.48 11.29 -2.77
N LEU A 79 11.68 11.68 -1.78
CA LEU A 79 12.08 12.61 -0.71
C LEU A 79 13.17 12.04 0.21
N PHE A 80 13.32 10.72 0.20
CA PHE A 80 14.32 9.95 0.95
C PHE A 80 15.48 9.48 0.07
N GLY A 81 15.53 9.89 -1.20
CA GLY A 81 16.61 9.57 -2.14
C GLY A 81 16.38 8.35 -3.03
N TYR A 82 15.14 7.85 -3.14
CA TYR A 82 14.80 6.81 -4.11
C TYR A 82 15.11 7.28 -5.54
N ARG A 83 15.72 6.40 -6.33
CA ARG A 83 16.23 6.70 -7.70
C ARG A 83 17.40 7.70 -7.73
N THR A 84 18.01 8.03 -6.60
CA THR A 84 19.25 8.80 -6.57
C THR A 84 20.44 7.94 -6.98
N ARG A 85 21.44 8.59 -7.58
CA ARG A 85 22.68 7.95 -8.02
C ARG A 85 23.68 7.80 -6.87
N THR A 86 24.60 6.84 -7.03
CA THR A 86 25.80 6.78 -6.20
C THR A 86 26.88 7.70 -6.79
N ARG A 87 27.73 8.25 -5.94
CA ARG A 87 28.97 8.86 -6.39
C ARG A 87 29.85 7.75 -6.97
N SER A 88 30.20 7.87 -8.24
CA SER A 88 31.13 6.92 -8.85
C SER A 88 32.49 7.05 -8.19
N LEU A 89 32.98 5.98 -7.56
CA LEU A 89 34.33 5.88 -7.04
C LEU A 89 35.30 5.32 -8.09
N PHE A 90 34.79 4.87 -9.22
CA PHE A 90 35.57 4.31 -10.31
C PHE A 90 35.16 4.99 -11.61
N SER A 91 36.17 5.49 -12.31
CA SER A 91 36.06 6.18 -13.60
C SER A 91 35.51 5.23 -14.69
N GLY A 92 34.21 5.19 -14.82
CA GLY A 92 33.53 4.56 -15.93
C GLY A 92 32.14 5.21 -16.04
N ASP A 93 31.66 5.38 -17.29
CA ASP A 93 30.37 6.05 -17.60
C ASP A 93 29.12 5.33 -17.08
N ALA A 94 29.28 4.32 -16.22
CA ALA A 94 28.16 3.57 -15.66
C ALA A 94 27.44 4.37 -14.55
N ILE A 95 26.21 4.76 -14.82
CA ILE A 95 25.33 5.36 -13.83
C ILE A 95 24.84 4.25 -12.89
N LEU A 96 25.28 4.28 -11.64
CA LEU A 96 24.82 3.37 -10.59
C LEU A 96 23.78 4.07 -9.73
N TYR A 97 22.63 3.45 -9.58
CA TYR A 97 21.58 3.90 -8.68
C TYR A 97 21.71 3.23 -7.31
N LEU A 98 21.20 3.90 -6.28
CA LEU A 98 21.08 3.30 -4.95
C LEU A 98 20.18 2.05 -4.99
N PRO A 99 20.51 1.00 -4.20
CA PRO A 99 19.71 -0.21 -4.16
C PRO A 99 18.25 0.09 -3.77
N PRO A 100 17.25 -0.36 -4.55
CA PRO A 100 15.84 -0.05 -4.29
C PRO A 100 15.27 -0.80 -3.08
N THR A 101 15.97 -1.81 -2.57
CA THR A 101 15.46 -2.73 -1.54
C THR A 101 15.01 -2.00 -0.28
N TYR A 102 15.81 -1.10 0.27
CA TYR A 102 15.47 -0.36 1.50
C TYR A 102 14.22 0.51 1.34
N TYR A 103 14.06 1.14 0.19
CA TYR A 103 12.88 1.97 -0.11
C TYR A 103 11.63 1.12 -0.26
N ARG A 104 11.75 -0.03 -0.93
CA ARG A 104 10.64 -0.98 -1.08
C ARG A 104 10.23 -1.60 0.25
N GLU A 105 11.19 -1.91 1.13
CA GLU A 105 10.93 -2.40 2.48
C GLU A 105 10.25 -1.33 3.33
N LEU A 106 10.72 -0.07 3.28
CA LEU A 106 10.10 1.04 4.00
C LEU A 106 8.69 1.36 3.50
N ALA A 107 8.43 1.19 2.20
CA ALA A 107 7.11 1.36 1.59
C ALA A 107 6.15 0.17 1.83
N THR A 108 6.61 -0.92 2.44
CA THR A 108 5.81 -2.13 2.66
C THR A 108 5.61 -2.37 4.14
N TRP A 109 4.40 -2.17 4.67
CA TRP A 109 4.06 -2.19 6.10
C TRP A 109 4.72 -3.34 6.88
N HIS A 110 4.51 -4.57 6.45
CA HIS A 110 5.01 -5.77 7.15
C HIS A 110 6.53 -6.00 7.00
N LYS A 111 7.22 -5.23 6.12
CA LYS A 111 8.67 -5.32 5.91
C LYS A 111 9.46 -4.25 6.65
N ILE A 112 8.81 -3.20 7.12
CA ILE A 112 9.46 -2.08 7.84
C ILE A 112 10.30 -2.59 9.02
N VAL A 113 9.80 -3.58 9.75
CA VAL A 113 10.49 -4.17 10.91
C VAL A 113 11.87 -4.75 10.56
N PHE A 114 12.07 -5.21 9.32
CA PHE A 114 13.35 -5.74 8.86
C PHE A 114 14.43 -4.66 8.70
N LEU A 115 14.04 -3.39 8.66
CA LEU A 115 14.98 -2.26 8.64
C LEU A 115 15.51 -1.90 10.03
N TYR A 116 14.85 -2.35 11.12
CA TYR A 116 15.15 -1.94 12.49
C TYR A 116 16.21 -2.82 13.15
N ASN A 117 17.23 -3.23 12.38
CA ASN A 117 18.36 -3.98 12.92
C ASN A 117 19.69 -3.31 12.57
N ASN A 118 20.73 -3.65 13.32
CA ASN A 118 22.05 -3.04 13.16
C ASN A 118 22.65 -3.25 11.77
N LYS A 119 22.42 -4.40 11.14
CA LYS A 119 22.95 -4.70 9.81
C LYS A 119 22.33 -3.79 8.75
N ALA A 120 21.00 -3.62 8.76
CA ALA A 120 20.30 -2.72 7.88
C ALA A 120 20.75 -1.27 8.08
N LEU A 121 20.86 -0.83 9.34
CA LEU A 121 21.31 0.53 9.66
C LEU A 121 22.75 0.79 9.20
N GLN A 122 23.67 -0.16 9.35
CA GLN A 122 25.04 -0.02 8.83
C GLN A 122 25.06 0.02 7.29
N GLY A 123 24.24 -0.82 6.64
CA GLY A 123 24.06 -0.78 5.18
C GLY A 123 23.55 0.57 4.69
N LEU A 124 22.55 1.15 5.37
CA LEU A 124 21.99 2.47 5.06
C LEU A 124 23.02 3.59 5.26
N LYS A 125 23.82 3.56 6.33
CA LYS A 125 24.91 4.53 6.56
C LYS A 125 25.96 4.45 5.47
N ASN A 126 26.30 3.25 5.01
CA ASN A 126 27.23 3.06 3.91
C ASN A 126 26.68 3.63 2.58
N ILE A 127 25.39 3.36 2.29
CA ILE A 127 24.71 3.93 1.12
C ILE A 127 24.66 5.45 1.20
N HIS A 128 24.33 6.01 2.37
CA HIS A 128 24.33 7.45 2.61
C HIS A 128 25.70 8.09 2.29
N TYR A 129 26.80 7.47 2.75
CA TYR A 129 28.15 7.94 2.49
C TYR A 129 28.49 8.03 1.00
N HIS A 130 27.99 7.06 0.21
CA HIS A 130 28.24 6.99 -1.25
C HIS A 130 27.17 7.67 -2.09
N ALA A 131 26.09 8.18 -1.51
CA ALA A 131 25.01 8.82 -2.24
C ALA A 131 25.44 10.17 -2.83
N GLU A 132 24.97 10.47 -4.03
CA GLU A 132 25.10 11.79 -4.65
C GLU A 132 24.27 12.83 -3.87
N ARG A 133 23.04 12.46 -3.46
CA ARG A 133 22.13 13.28 -2.65
C ARG A 133 22.11 12.78 -1.21
N GLN A 134 23.18 13.08 -0.47
CA GLN A 134 23.32 12.71 0.93
C GLN A 134 22.23 13.32 1.82
N ASP A 135 21.75 14.51 1.48
CA ASP A 135 20.63 15.19 2.15
C ASP A 135 19.38 14.31 2.17
N LEU A 136 18.98 13.76 1.03
CA LEU A 136 17.80 12.90 0.91
C LEU A 136 18.00 11.54 1.60
N VAL A 137 19.14 10.89 1.35
CA VAL A 137 19.43 9.58 1.95
C VAL A 137 19.64 9.70 3.47
N GLY A 138 20.07 10.85 3.96
CA GLY A 138 20.14 11.16 5.38
C GLY A 138 18.77 11.08 6.05
N ARG A 139 17.68 11.49 5.37
CA ARG A 139 16.30 11.32 5.85
C ARG A 139 15.93 9.84 6.00
N LEU A 140 16.34 8.99 5.04
CA LEU A 140 16.12 7.54 5.12
C LEU A 140 16.84 6.92 6.34
N VAL A 141 18.10 7.28 6.56
CA VAL A 141 18.85 6.83 7.74
C VAL A 141 18.15 7.26 9.02
N LYS A 142 17.71 8.53 9.08
CA LYS A 142 17.07 9.12 10.26
C LYS A 142 15.73 8.45 10.61
N ILE A 143 14.87 8.19 9.62
CA ILE A 143 13.56 7.56 9.87
C ILE A 143 13.71 6.11 10.35
N VAL A 144 14.67 5.36 9.79
CA VAL A 144 14.96 4.00 10.24
C VAL A 144 15.58 4.00 11.64
N GLN A 145 16.51 4.91 11.91
CA GLN A 145 17.17 5.03 13.21
C GLN A 145 16.20 5.41 14.32
N LYS A 146 15.22 6.26 14.03
CA LYS A 146 14.16 6.65 14.96
C LYS A 146 13.00 5.66 15.03
N GLN A 147 12.99 4.63 14.18
CA GLN A 147 11.91 3.63 14.05
C GLN A 147 10.54 4.24 13.71
N GLU A 148 10.51 5.34 12.95
CA GLU A 148 9.31 6.06 12.54
C GLU A 148 8.70 5.56 11.21
N GLY A 149 9.18 4.42 10.70
CA GLY A 149 8.71 3.89 9.41
C GLY A 149 7.22 3.51 9.40
N HIS A 150 6.70 2.95 10.50
CA HIS A 150 5.27 2.63 10.59
C HIS A 150 4.39 3.88 10.67
N ARG A 151 4.89 4.95 11.30
CA ARG A 151 4.23 6.25 11.29
C ARG A 151 4.14 6.78 9.86
N LEU A 152 5.25 6.74 9.10
CA LEU A 152 5.25 7.14 7.71
C LEU A 152 4.24 6.33 6.88
N ALA A 153 4.18 5.02 7.07
CA ALA A 153 3.24 4.17 6.35
C ALA A 153 1.77 4.51 6.70
N SER A 154 1.47 4.82 7.96
CA SER A 154 0.15 5.28 8.39
C SER A 154 -0.22 6.64 7.80
N ASP A 155 0.73 7.57 7.73
CA ASP A 155 0.51 8.88 7.09
C ASP A 155 0.21 8.73 5.59
N VAL A 156 0.90 7.81 4.90
CA VAL A 156 0.65 7.48 3.48
C VAL A 156 -0.74 6.87 3.29
N GLU A 157 -1.13 5.92 4.14
CA GLU A 157 -2.47 5.32 4.11
C GLU A 157 -3.55 6.40 4.29
N HIS A 158 -3.36 7.30 5.26
CA HIS A 158 -4.27 8.41 5.47
C HIS A 158 -4.36 9.33 4.24
N ALA A 159 -3.22 9.66 3.62
CA ALA A 159 -3.21 10.44 2.39
C ALA A 159 -3.95 9.75 1.25
N LYS A 160 -3.79 8.42 1.09
CA LYS A 160 -4.56 7.62 0.12
C LYS A 160 -6.07 7.74 0.36
N ILE A 161 -6.50 7.66 1.62
CA ILE A 161 -7.92 7.81 1.99
C ILE A 161 -8.42 9.20 1.61
N VAL A 162 -7.65 10.26 1.92
CA VAL A 162 -8.01 11.63 1.52
C VAL A 162 -8.12 11.78 0.00
N LEU A 163 -7.21 11.15 -0.75
CA LEU A 163 -7.20 11.17 -2.22
C LEU A 163 -8.36 10.40 -2.86
N SER A 164 -9.10 9.58 -2.10
CA SER A 164 -10.34 8.98 -2.61
C SER A 164 -11.50 9.99 -2.74
N GLU A 165 -11.40 11.12 -2.04
CA GLU A 165 -12.42 12.16 -2.03
C GLU A 165 -11.93 13.51 -2.57
N LYS A 166 -10.61 13.73 -2.59
CA LYS A 166 -9.96 14.99 -2.98
C LYS A 166 -8.88 14.75 -4.01
N GLU A 167 -8.63 15.75 -4.85
CA GLU A 167 -7.57 15.71 -5.85
C GLU A 167 -6.16 15.86 -5.25
N VAL A 168 -6.05 16.42 -4.06
CA VAL A 168 -4.78 16.71 -3.38
C VAL A 168 -4.86 16.29 -1.92
N ALA A 169 -3.80 15.64 -1.44
CA ALA A 169 -3.58 15.37 -0.02
C ALA A 169 -2.20 15.89 0.39
N SER A 170 -2.12 16.58 1.51
CA SER A 170 -0.86 17.10 2.06
C SER A 170 -0.38 16.21 3.20
N LEU A 171 0.92 15.90 3.20
CA LEU A 171 1.59 15.22 4.31
C LEU A 171 2.62 16.14 4.94
N SER A 172 2.61 16.22 6.29
CA SER A 172 3.70 16.79 7.06
C SER A 172 4.64 15.69 7.55
N LEU A 173 5.91 15.81 7.22
CA LEU A 173 6.97 14.90 7.62
C LEU A 173 7.96 15.60 8.59
N ASP A 174 7.48 16.54 9.42
CA ASP A 174 8.29 17.31 10.36
C ASP A 174 9.05 16.43 11.36
N TYR A 175 8.56 15.22 11.66
CA TYR A 175 9.27 14.25 12.50
C TYR A 175 10.54 13.68 11.83
N VAL A 176 10.62 13.78 10.51
CA VAL A 176 11.83 13.43 9.74
C VAL A 176 12.74 14.65 9.65
N GLU A 177 12.21 15.77 9.17
CA GLU A 177 12.94 17.03 8.99
C GLU A 177 11.95 18.20 9.09
N GLU A 178 12.31 19.23 9.87
CA GLU A 178 11.48 20.41 10.09
C GLU A 178 11.14 21.10 8.76
N GLY A 179 9.85 21.36 8.56
CA GLY A 179 9.32 21.98 7.34
C GLY A 179 9.23 21.04 6.12
N LEU A 180 9.49 19.75 6.27
CA LEU A 180 9.33 18.79 5.17
C LEU A 180 7.84 18.47 4.97
N ASN A 181 7.28 19.01 3.89
CA ASN A 181 5.90 18.79 3.48
C ASN A 181 5.84 18.32 2.03
N THR A 182 4.79 17.56 1.68
CA THR A 182 4.50 17.15 0.31
C THR A 182 2.99 17.21 0.05
N SER A 183 2.62 17.42 -1.19
CA SER A 183 1.23 17.45 -1.64
C SER A 183 1.11 16.84 -3.03
#